data_a7239332dd448d0c9e3c5b4075415ed5
#
_entry.id   a7239332dd448d0c9e3c5b4075415ed5
#
_cell.length_a   1.000
_cell.length_b   1.000
_cell.length_c   1.000
_cell.angle_alpha   90.00
_cell.angle_beta   90.00
_cell.angle_gamma   90.00
#
_symmetry.space_group_name_H-M   'P 1'
#
loop_
_entity.id
_entity.type
_entity.pdbx_description
1 polymer ?
#
loop_
_entity_poly.entity_id
_entity_poly.type
_entity_poly.pdbx_seq_one_letter_code
_entity_poly.pdbx_strand_id
1 'polypeptide(L)'
;MEWETFGRRQVYGSPWVEVWLDDVDVPGIGRIDHHVVRYPRASTIAVVTDERDRFLLLYRHRFITGRWGWEVPAGWAEPGEDPAAAIAREVEEETGWRPGRVELLTEYDAMAGISDAHFRSYHVTGCTRVGEPEDISEASRIEWLTEAEVVELLTSGEVADGPSHAALSYYLGPHRLAQQA
;
A
#
# COMPACT_ATOMS: atom_id res chain seq x y z
N MET A 1 12.41 -20.22 -16.49
CA MET A 1 12.87 -19.66 -17.78
C MET A 1 13.07 -18.17 -17.52
N GLU A 2 14.30 -17.69 -17.63
CA GLU A 2 14.68 -16.31 -17.31
C GLU A 2 14.70 -15.49 -18.61
N TRP A 3 14.23 -14.24 -18.57
CA TRP A 3 14.27 -13.32 -19.70
C TRP A 3 15.54 -12.50 -19.61
N GLU A 4 16.21 -12.27 -20.71
CA GLU A 4 17.43 -11.46 -20.78
C GLU A 4 17.07 -10.02 -21.20
N THR A 5 17.60 -9.03 -20.45
CA THR A 5 17.40 -7.60 -20.75
C THR A 5 18.64 -7.04 -21.41
N PHE A 6 18.50 -6.45 -22.60
CA PHE A 6 19.58 -5.90 -23.42
C PHE A 6 19.71 -4.38 -23.30
N GLY A 7 18.65 -3.70 -22.92
CA GLY A 7 18.65 -2.26 -22.74
C GLY A 7 17.30 -1.75 -22.29
N ARG A 8 17.24 -0.46 -22.01
CA ARG A 8 16.00 0.21 -21.64
C ARG A 8 15.98 1.65 -22.14
N ARG A 9 14.80 2.15 -22.47
CA ARG A 9 14.56 3.51 -22.92
C ARG A 9 13.37 4.12 -22.19
N GLN A 10 13.61 5.26 -21.54
CA GLN A 10 12.53 6.01 -20.89
C GLN A 10 11.65 6.68 -21.95
N VAL A 11 10.34 6.53 -21.82
CA VAL A 11 9.31 7.13 -22.69
C VAL A 11 8.67 8.33 -22.02
N TYR A 12 8.46 8.25 -20.71
CA TYR A 12 7.90 9.31 -19.89
C TYR A 12 8.54 9.30 -18.50
N GLY A 13 8.73 10.46 -17.89
CA GLY A 13 9.24 10.57 -16.52
C GLY A 13 8.68 11.79 -15.81
N SER A 14 8.34 11.59 -14.55
CA SER A 14 7.92 12.61 -13.59
C SER A 14 8.44 12.24 -12.20
N PRO A 15 8.30 13.14 -11.18
CA PRO A 15 8.63 12.77 -9.80
C PRO A 15 7.75 11.65 -9.22
N TRP A 16 6.64 11.29 -9.89
CA TRP A 16 5.63 10.35 -9.41
C TRP A 16 5.70 9.00 -10.10
N VAL A 17 6.00 8.98 -11.40
CA VAL A 17 5.97 7.76 -12.20
C VAL A 17 6.87 7.90 -13.42
N GLU A 18 7.48 6.79 -13.81
CA GLU A 18 8.23 6.67 -15.05
C GLU A 18 7.64 5.54 -15.91
N VAL A 19 7.65 5.72 -17.23
CA VAL A 19 7.29 4.70 -18.20
C VAL A 19 8.52 4.38 -19.05
N TRP A 20 8.86 3.11 -19.12
CA TRP A 20 10.02 2.60 -19.81
C TRP A 20 9.63 1.55 -20.85
N LEU A 21 10.45 1.40 -21.89
CA LEU A 21 10.50 0.24 -22.76
C LEU A 21 11.79 -0.50 -22.48
N ASP A 22 11.68 -1.71 -21.99
CA ASP A 22 12.78 -2.61 -21.73
C ASP A 22 12.90 -3.56 -22.92
N ASP A 23 14.07 -3.57 -23.61
CA ASP A 23 14.39 -4.48 -24.71
C ASP A 23 14.75 -5.84 -24.11
N VAL A 24 13.85 -6.80 -24.23
CA VAL A 24 13.97 -8.12 -23.60
C VAL A 24 13.88 -9.24 -24.62
N ASP A 25 14.66 -10.31 -24.43
CA ASP A 25 14.52 -11.56 -25.19
C ASP A 25 13.64 -12.54 -24.40
N VAL A 26 12.51 -12.88 -25.01
CA VAL A 26 11.53 -13.81 -24.43
C VAL A 26 11.75 -15.17 -25.08
N PRO A 27 12.15 -16.20 -24.31
CA PRO A 27 12.42 -17.54 -24.86
C PRO A 27 11.25 -18.11 -25.66
N GLY A 28 11.53 -18.45 -26.91
CA GLY A 28 10.54 -19.00 -27.86
C GLY A 28 9.71 -17.94 -28.61
N ILE A 29 9.88 -16.65 -28.28
CA ILE A 29 9.19 -15.54 -28.96
C ILE A 29 10.21 -14.63 -29.65
N GLY A 30 11.36 -14.36 -28.99
CA GLY A 30 12.41 -13.45 -29.47
C GLY A 30 12.33 -12.08 -28.77
N ARG A 31 13.07 -11.11 -29.33
CA ARG A 31 13.19 -9.75 -28.74
C ARG A 31 11.94 -8.92 -28.93
N ILE A 32 11.52 -8.30 -27.84
CA ILE A 32 10.37 -7.38 -27.79
C ILE A 32 10.70 -6.15 -26.95
N ASP A 33 10.01 -5.03 -27.19
CA ASP A 33 9.94 -3.88 -26.28
C ASP A 33 8.86 -4.16 -25.22
N HIS A 34 9.27 -4.45 -23.99
CA HIS A 34 8.34 -4.66 -22.88
C HIS A 34 8.04 -3.33 -22.18
N HIS A 35 6.76 -3.02 -22.00
CA HIS A 35 6.34 -1.80 -21.32
C HIS A 35 6.44 -1.99 -19.81
N VAL A 36 7.14 -1.07 -19.12
CA VAL A 36 7.37 -1.11 -17.69
C VAL A 36 7.00 0.23 -17.06
N VAL A 37 6.20 0.20 -16.00
CA VAL A 37 5.92 1.35 -15.13
C VAL A 37 6.81 1.26 -13.90
N ARG A 38 7.59 2.32 -13.62
CA ARG A 38 8.50 2.37 -12.47
C ARG A 38 8.11 3.47 -11.51
N TYR A 39 8.24 3.18 -10.22
CA TYR A 39 7.96 4.13 -9.16
C TYR A 39 9.26 4.56 -8.47
N PRO A 40 9.59 5.87 -8.46
CA PRO A 40 10.85 6.37 -7.90
C PRO A 40 10.87 6.34 -6.37
N ARG A 41 9.75 6.05 -5.72
CA ARG A 41 9.60 6.05 -4.27
C ARG A 41 9.07 4.72 -3.76
N ALA A 42 9.48 4.33 -2.55
CA ALA A 42 8.95 3.15 -1.88
C ALA A 42 7.52 3.42 -1.37
N SER A 43 6.61 2.50 -1.64
CA SER A 43 5.23 2.56 -1.16
C SER A 43 5.10 1.88 0.20
N THR A 44 4.48 2.56 1.14
CA THR A 44 4.24 2.06 2.50
C THR A 44 2.75 2.05 2.83
N ILE A 45 2.32 1.09 3.64
CA ILE A 45 0.92 0.89 4.00
C ILE A 45 0.82 0.36 5.42
N ALA A 46 -0.21 0.76 6.19
CA ALA A 46 -0.36 0.36 7.58
C ALA A 46 -1.68 -0.33 7.88
N VAL A 47 -1.62 -1.53 8.44
CA VAL A 47 -2.73 -2.10 9.20
C VAL A 47 -2.61 -1.58 10.63
N VAL A 48 -3.45 -0.63 11.00
CA VAL A 48 -3.45 0.01 12.33
C VAL A 48 -4.50 -0.65 13.20
N THR A 49 -4.09 -1.18 14.37
CA THR A 49 -5.03 -1.77 15.32
C THR A 49 -4.93 -1.13 16.71
N ASP A 50 -6.05 -1.08 17.43
CA ASP A 50 -6.11 -0.62 18.81
C ASP A 50 -6.11 -1.79 19.83
N GLU A 51 -6.16 -1.46 21.12
CA GLU A 51 -6.19 -2.44 22.23
C GLU A 51 -7.47 -3.32 22.27
N ARG A 52 -8.47 -3.00 21.44
CA ARG A 52 -9.71 -3.75 21.28
C ARG A 52 -9.76 -4.54 19.97
N ASP A 53 -8.61 -4.68 19.30
CA ASP A 53 -8.50 -5.30 17.98
C ASP A 53 -9.39 -4.66 16.89
N ARG A 54 -9.66 -3.36 17.00
CA ARG A 54 -10.34 -2.60 15.96
C ARG A 54 -9.31 -2.03 14.99
N PHE A 55 -9.72 -1.87 13.74
CA PHE A 55 -8.90 -1.40 12.63
C PHE A 55 -9.22 0.05 12.30
N LEU A 56 -8.22 0.89 12.12
CA LEU A 56 -8.38 2.27 11.67
C LEU A 56 -8.40 2.31 10.15
N LEU A 57 -9.53 2.69 9.58
CA LEU A 57 -9.72 2.82 8.13
C LEU A 57 -10.18 4.23 7.76
N LEU A 58 -9.87 4.59 6.51
CA LEU A 58 -10.25 5.85 5.88
C LEU A 58 -11.25 5.57 4.76
N TYR A 59 -12.32 6.33 4.69
CA TYR A 59 -13.28 6.27 3.58
C TYR A 59 -13.01 7.43 2.63
N ARG A 60 -12.52 7.13 1.41
CA ARG A 60 -12.10 8.16 0.45
C ARG A 60 -12.57 7.87 -0.97
N HIS A 61 -12.58 8.93 -1.79
CA HIS A 61 -12.87 8.83 -3.22
C HIS A 61 -11.59 8.81 -4.04
N ARG A 62 -11.43 7.77 -4.86
CA ARG A 62 -10.33 7.69 -5.83
C ARG A 62 -10.84 8.12 -7.21
N PHE A 63 -10.51 9.35 -7.64
CA PHE A 63 -10.98 9.93 -8.89
C PHE A 63 -10.58 9.11 -10.13
N ILE A 64 -9.44 8.42 -10.10
CA ILE A 64 -8.94 7.59 -11.20
C ILE A 64 -9.91 6.46 -11.52
N THR A 65 -10.48 5.82 -10.49
CA THR A 65 -11.45 4.73 -10.63
C THR A 65 -12.91 5.20 -10.55
N GLY A 66 -13.14 6.46 -10.13
CA GLY A 66 -14.46 7.02 -9.86
C GLY A 66 -15.18 6.35 -8.70
N ARG A 67 -14.47 5.71 -7.77
CA ARG A 67 -15.07 4.90 -6.70
C ARG A 67 -14.77 5.47 -5.32
N TRP A 68 -15.76 5.35 -4.45
CA TRP A 68 -15.60 5.45 -3.01
C TRP A 68 -15.23 4.08 -2.44
N GLY A 69 -14.40 4.06 -1.42
CA GLY A 69 -14.01 2.81 -0.76
C GLY A 69 -13.30 3.05 0.57
N TRP A 70 -13.22 1.99 1.35
CA TRP A 70 -12.43 1.95 2.56
C TRP A 70 -10.99 1.55 2.26
N GLU A 71 -10.05 2.26 2.85
CA GLU A 71 -8.62 2.03 2.68
C GLU A 71 -7.93 2.09 4.04
N VAL A 72 -6.78 1.49 4.16
CA VAL A 72 -5.87 1.69 5.28
C VAL A 72 -4.92 2.86 4.99
N PRO A 73 -4.33 3.52 6.00
CA PRO A 73 -3.34 4.58 5.81
C PRO A 73 -2.18 4.10 4.93
N ALA A 74 -1.79 4.93 3.96
CA ALA A 74 -0.74 4.59 3.01
C ALA A 74 -0.11 5.83 2.40
N GLY A 75 1.21 5.77 2.17
CA GLY A 75 1.91 6.86 1.52
C GLY A 75 3.26 6.44 0.97
N TRP A 76 4.04 7.41 0.55
CA TRP A 76 5.34 7.19 -0.05
C TRP A 76 6.46 7.66 0.88
N ALA A 77 7.49 6.86 0.97
CA ALA A 77 8.71 7.31 1.64
C ALA A 77 9.39 8.40 0.81
N GLU A 78 9.81 9.48 1.47
CA GLU A 78 10.63 10.51 0.85
C GLU A 78 12.02 9.97 0.53
N PRO A 79 12.77 10.57 -0.42
CA PRO A 79 14.10 10.12 -0.78
C PRO A 79 15.04 10.06 0.43
N GLY A 80 15.48 8.84 0.80
CA GLY A 80 16.35 8.60 1.95
C GLY A 80 15.63 8.45 3.30
N GLU A 81 14.30 8.55 3.31
CA GLU A 81 13.50 8.28 4.50
C GLU A 81 13.41 6.77 4.77
N ASP A 82 13.50 6.38 6.04
CA ASP A 82 13.21 5.00 6.44
C ASP A 82 11.73 4.67 6.21
N PRO A 83 11.38 3.59 5.50
CA PRO A 83 9.99 3.25 5.21
C PRO A 83 9.10 3.08 6.45
N ALA A 84 9.65 2.62 7.59
CA ALA A 84 8.89 2.53 8.84
C ALA A 84 8.60 3.93 9.44
N ALA A 85 9.54 4.87 9.28
CA ALA A 85 9.32 6.26 9.68
C ALA A 85 8.31 6.94 8.75
N ALA A 86 8.39 6.68 7.43
CA ALA A 86 7.44 7.20 6.46
C ALA A 86 6.01 6.80 6.79
N ILE A 87 5.75 5.50 7.00
CA ILE A 87 4.39 5.06 7.32
C ILE A 87 3.90 5.59 8.69
N ALA A 88 4.80 5.79 9.64
CA ALA A 88 4.42 6.40 10.92
C ALA A 88 3.95 7.85 10.73
N ARG A 89 4.64 8.62 9.89
CA ARG A 89 4.26 9.98 9.51
C ARG A 89 2.91 10.00 8.77
N GLU A 90 2.74 9.16 7.75
CA GLU A 90 1.49 9.08 6.97
C GLU A 90 0.28 8.72 7.86
N VAL A 91 0.43 7.76 8.79
CA VAL A 91 -0.64 7.44 9.74
C VAL A 91 -1.03 8.66 10.56
N GLU A 92 -0.06 9.44 11.07
CA GLU A 92 -0.34 10.64 11.86
C GLU A 92 -1.00 11.72 10.99
N GLU A 93 -0.45 12.01 9.82
CA GLU A 93 -0.93 13.04 8.89
C GLU A 93 -2.35 12.75 8.38
N GLU A 94 -2.59 11.51 7.93
CA GLU A 94 -3.88 11.11 7.37
C GLU A 94 -4.99 10.90 8.41
N THR A 95 -4.63 10.58 9.66
CA THR A 95 -5.62 10.14 10.66
C THR A 95 -5.66 10.97 11.96
N GLY A 96 -4.60 11.72 12.26
CA GLY A 96 -4.42 12.39 13.54
C GLY A 96 -4.08 11.44 14.69
N TRP A 97 -3.68 10.19 14.39
CA TRP A 97 -3.24 9.21 15.38
C TRP A 97 -1.73 8.95 15.22
N ARG A 98 -0.98 9.25 16.28
CA ARG A 98 0.48 8.99 16.33
C ARG A 98 0.75 7.54 16.69
N PRO A 99 1.48 6.79 15.85
CA PRO A 99 1.90 5.43 16.13
C PRO A 99 2.77 5.29 17.39
N GLY A 100 2.54 4.23 18.16
CA GLY A 100 3.42 3.83 19.26
C GLY A 100 4.45 2.80 18.83
N ARG A 101 4.05 1.83 18.00
CA ARG A 101 4.89 0.75 17.48
C ARG A 101 4.57 0.51 16.01
N VAL A 102 5.62 0.32 15.22
CA VAL A 102 5.55 0.04 13.78
C VAL A 102 6.40 -1.19 13.50
N GLU A 103 5.81 -2.24 12.97
CA GLU A 103 6.48 -3.51 12.67
C GLU A 103 6.19 -3.93 11.25
N LEU A 104 7.23 -4.37 10.53
CA LEU A 104 7.05 -4.90 9.18
C LEU A 104 6.13 -6.14 9.24
N LEU A 105 5.05 -6.09 8.48
CA LEU A 105 4.05 -7.15 8.37
C LEU A 105 4.35 -8.06 7.17
N THR A 106 4.51 -7.48 5.99
CA THR A 106 4.82 -8.18 4.74
C THR A 106 5.30 -7.22 3.67
N GLU A 107 5.94 -7.78 2.64
CA GLU A 107 6.32 -7.05 1.42
C GLU A 107 5.82 -7.81 0.19
N TYR A 108 5.46 -7.08 -0.86
CA TYR A 108 4.99 -7.69 -2.11
C TYR A 108 5.10 -6.73 -3.30
N ASP A 109 5.15 -7.28 -4.50
CA ASP A 109 5.11 -6.56 -5.76
C ASP A 109 3.67 -6.56 -6.30
N ALA A 110 3.02 -5.40 -6.35
CA ALA A 110 1.59 -5.30 -6.65
C ALA A 110 1.26 -5.73 -8.09
N MET A 111 2.14 -5.50 -9.06
CA MET A 111 1.91 -5.77 -10.48
C MET A 111 3.20 -6.23 -11.18
N ALA A 112 3.84 -7.29 -10.68
CA ALA A 112 5.16 -7.76 -11.13
C ALA A 112 5.30 -8.04 -12.64
N GLY A 113 4.21 -8.16 -13.38
CA GLY A 113 4.22 -8.35 -14.84
C GLY A 113 4.37 -7.05 -15.64
N ILE A 114 4.20 -5.87 -15.03
CA ILE A 114 4.23 -4.58 -15.75
C ILE A 114 4.88 -3.46 -14.94
N SER A 115 5.08 -3.65 -13.64
CA SER A 115 5.56 -2.60 -12.75
C SER A 115 6.51 -3.14 -11.69
N ASP A 116 7.44 -2.30 -11.24
CA ASP A 116 8.28 -2.52 -10.05
C ASP A 116 7.67 -1.93 -8.77
N ALA A 117 6.36 -1.68 -8.76
CA ALA A 117 5.64 -1.18 -7.60
C ALA A 117 5.75 -2.15 -6.42
N HIS A 118 6.70 -1.87 -5.54
CA HIS A 118 7.00 -2.64 -4.34
C HIS A 118 6.35 -1.99 -3.12
N PHE A 119 5.53 -2.76 -2.40
CA PHE A 119 4.82 -2.32 -1.21
C PHE A 119 5.39 -2.96 0.05
N ARG A 120 5.56 -2.14 1.08
CA ARG A 120 5.87 -2.57 2.45
C ARG A 120 4.67 -2.32 3.34
N SER A 121 4.06 -3.40 3.82
CA SER A 121 2.95 -3.33 4.75
C SER A 121 3.47 -3.45 6.18
N TYR A 122 2.97 -2.59 7.06
CA TYR A 122 3.33 -2.55 8.46
C TYR A 122 2.12 -2.82 9.35
N HIS A 123 2.33 -3.48 10.48
CA HIS A 123 1.38 -3.51 11.57
C HIS A 123 1.72 -2.38 12.55
N VAL A 124 0.73 -1.56 12.84
CA VAL A 124 0.87 -0.36 13.68
C VAL A 124 -0.03 -0.47 14.89
N THR A 125 0.53 -0.27 16.08
CA THR A 125 -0.18 -0.39 17.36
C THR A 125 0.19 0.71 18.34
N GLY A 126 -0.57 0.81 19.46
CA GLY A 126 -0.29 1.76 20.52
C GLY A 126 -0.51 3.22 20.10
N CYS A 127 -1.39 3.45 19.14
CA CYS A 127 -1.65 4.78 18.63
C CYS A 127 -2.31 5.68 19.68
N THR A 128 -1.89 6.95 19.72
CA THR A 128 -2.47 7.99 20.56
C THR A 128 -3.02 9.11 19.71
N ARG A 129 -4.22 9.61 20.03
CA ARG A 129 -4.80 10.75 19.32
C ARG A 129 -4.00 12.00 19.63
N VAL A 130 -3.48 12.69 18.61
CA VAL A 130 -2.66 13.90 18.74
C VAL A 130 -3.31 15.13 18.11
N GLY A 131 -4.28 14.96 17.22
CA GLY A 131 -4.93 16.06 16.54
C GLY A 131 -6.02 15.63 15.57
N GLU A 132 -6.41 16.55 14.70
CA GLU A 132 -7.18 16.26 13.49
C GLU A 132 -6.20 15.90 12.37
N PRO A 133 -6.65 15.18 11.32
CA PRO A 133 -5.85 14.94 10.13
C PRO A 133 -5.35 16.24 9.53
N GLU A 134 -4.12 16.26 9.00
CA GLU A 134 -3.55 17.46 8.37
C GLU A 134 -4.26 17.77 7.04
N ASP A 135 -4.59 16.76 6.26
CA ASP A 135 -5.35 16.91 5.03
C ASP A 135 -6.75 16.29 5.14
N ILE A 136 -7.72 17.14 5.50
CA ILE A 136 -9.13 16.77 5.58
C ILE A 136 -9.76 16.48 4.21
N SER A 137 -9.08 16.79 3.11
CA SER A 137 -9.55 16.51 1.76
C SER A 137 -9.31 15.07 1.31
N GLU A 138 -8.40 14.37 1.96
CA GLU A 138 -8.02 13.01 1.58
C GLU A 138 -9.02 11.94 1.99
N ALA A 139 -9.72 12.13 3.12
CA ALA A 139 -10.73 11.17 3.57
C ALA A 139 -11.99 11.88 4.05
N SER A 140 -13.15 11.35 3.69
CA SER A 140 -14.44 11.87 4.17
C SER A 140 -14.81 11.34 5.54
N ARG A 141 -14.29 10.17 5.93
CA ARG A 141 -14.49 9.54 7.25
C ARG A 141 -13.22 8.78 7.66
N ILE A 142 -12.94 8.77 8.95
CA ILE A 142 -11.87 8.00 9.58
C ILE A 142 -12.50 7.28 10.76
N GLU A 143 -12.50 5.94 10.72
CA GLU A 143 -13.26 5.15 11.69
C GLU A 143 -12.47 3.96 12.21
N TRP A 144 -12.71 3.63 13.47
CA TRP A 144 -12.26 2.37 14.08
C TRP A 144 -13.33 1.30 13.89
N LEU A 145 -13.05 0.34 13.03
CA LEU A 145 -13.96 -0.76 12.68
C LEU A 145 -13.55 -2.05 13.37
N THR A 146 -14.53 -2.86 13.72
CA THR A 146 -14.31 -4.21 14.25
C THR A 146 -13.79 -5.14 13.14
N GLU A 147 -13.17 -6.25 13.53
CA GLU A 147 -12.76 -7.28 12.58
C GLU A 147 -13.92 -7.78 11.70
N ALA A 148 -15.08 -8.00 12.29
CA ALA A 148 -16.26 -8.47 11.55
C ALA A 148 -16.69 -7.48 10.46
N GLU A 149 -16.67 -6.17 10.77
CA GLU A 149 -16.96 -5.11 9.81
C GLU A 149 -15.90 -5.08 8.70
N VAL A 150 -14.61 -5.20 9.03
CA VAL A 150 -13.54 -5.23 8.04
C VAL A 150 -13.67 -6.45 7.11
N VAL A 151 -14.00 -7.62 7.64
CA VAL A 151 -14.25 -8.83 6.84
C VAL A 151 -15.47 -8.64 5.92
N GLU A 152 -16.52 -7.98 6.39
CA GLU A 152 -17.69 -7.64 5.57
C GLU A 152 -17.30 -6.68 4.43
N LEU A 153 -16.52 -5.62 4.70
CA LEU A 153 -16.04 -4.68 3.69
C LEU A 153 -15.14 -5.34 2.64
N LEU A 154 -14.28 -6.28 3.05
CA LEU A 154 -13.46 -7.07 2.12
C LEU A 154 -14.31 -7.96 1.21
N THR A 155 -15.32 -8.63 1.77
CA THR A 155 -16.17 -9.58 1.04
C THR A 155 -17.21 -8.90 0.16
N SER A 156 -17.68 -7.71 0.54
CA SER A 156 -18.59 -6.89 -0.28
C SER A 156 -17.90 -6.12 -1.40
N GLY A 157 -16.54 -6.04 -1.37
CA GLY A 157 -15.75 -5.28 -2.34
C GLY A 157 -15.71 -3.78 -2.07
N GLU A 158 -16.03 -3.35 -0.85
CA GLU A 158 -15.90 -1.95 -0.42
C GLU A 158 -14.45 -1.56 -0.07
N VAL A 159 -13.56 -2.53 0.17
CA VAL A 159 -12.10 -2.36 0.14
C VAL A 159 -11.64 -2.63 -1.29
N ALA A 160 -11.76 -1.64 -2.16
CA ALA A 160 -11.47 -1.78 -3.60
C ALA A 160 -10.02 -1.47 -3.96
N ASP A 161 -9.27 -0.81 -3.08
CA ASP A 161 -7.85 -0.52 -3.23
C ASP A 161 -7.03 -1.80 -3.04
N GLY A 162 -6.22 -2.16 -4.05
CA GLY A 162 -5.46 -3.41 -4.04
C GLY A 162 -4.48 -3.53 -2.88
N PRO A 163 -3.63 -2.52 -2.61
CA PRO A 163 -2.73 -2.50 -1.46
C PRO A 163 -3.45 -2.67 -0.12
N SER A 164 -4.54 -1.94 0.12
CA SER A 164 -5.36 -2.08 1.34
C SER A 164 -5.95 -3.48 1.48
N HIS A 165 -6.49 -4.02 0.37
CA HIS A 165 -7.04 -5.37 0.33
C HIS A 165 -5.97 -6.42 0.66
N ALA A 166 -4.77 -6.32 0.08
CA ALA A 166 -3.67 -7.25 0.32
C ALA A 166 -3.19 -7.21 1.78
N ALA A 167 -2.98 -6.01 2.34
CA ALA A 167 -2.51 -5.83 3.71
C ALA A 167 -3.49 -6.37 4.74
N LEU A 168 -4.78 -6.01 4.62
CA LEU A 168 -5.83 -6.50 5.51
C LEU A 168 -6.02 -8.02 5.41
N SER A 169 -6.04 -8.59 4.19
CA SER A 169 -6.17 -10.02 3.99
C SER A 169 -4.98 -10.80 4.55
N TYR A 170 -3.75 -10.27 4.40
CA TYR A 170 -2.57 -10.90 4.98
C TYR A 170 -2.62 -10.87 6.51
N TYR A 171 -3.01 -9.75 7.10
CA TYR A 171 -3.13 -9.61 8.55
C TYR A 171 -4.17 -10.56 9.12
N LEU A 172 -5.37 -10.60 8.57
CA LEU A 172 -6.48 -11.42 9.03
C LEU A 172 -6.28 -12.93 8.80
N GLY A 173 -5.46 -13.31 7.82
CA GLY A 173 -5.16 -14.68 7.48
C GLY A 173 -3.76 -15.13 7.97
N PRO A 174 -2.73 -15.09 7.10
CA PRO A 174 -1.41 -15.66 7.41
C PRO A 174 -0.77 -15.15 8.70
N HIS A 175 -0.86 -13.84 8.96
CA HIS A 175 -0.23 -13.24 10.14
C HIS A 175 -0.85 -13.77 11.45
N ARG A 176 -2.19 -13.78 11.56
CA ARG A 176 -2.88 -14.29 12.75
C ARG A 176 -2.68 -15.79 12.97
N LEU A 177 -2.67 -16.57 11.88
CA LEU A 177 -2.40 -18.00 11.98
C LEU A 177 -0.99 -18.28 12.53
N ALA A 178 0.00 -17.49 12.12
CA ALA A 178 1.37 -17.62 12.62
C ALA A 178 1.51 -17.27 14.13
N GLN A 179 0.65 -16.38 14.66
CA GLN A 179 0.64 -16.04 16.09
C GLN A 179 -0.05 -17.09 16.98
N GLN A 180 -0.84 -17.98 16.40
CA GLN A 180 -1.54 -19.05 17.12
C GLN A 180 -0.76 -20.37 17.16
N ALA A 181 0.33 -20.49 16.41
CA ALA A 181 1.20 -21.66 16.32
C ALA A 181 2.34 -21.64 17.33
#